data_6e49abbeb0b6f94ce204b67a17daf48c
#
_entry.id   6e49abbeb0b6f94ce204b67a17daf48c
#
_cell.length_a   1.000
_cell.length_b   1.000
_cell.length_c   1.000
_cell.angle_alpha   90.00
_cell.angle_beta   90.00
_cell.angle_gamma   90.00
#
_symmetry.space_group_name_H-M   'P 1'
#
loop_
_entity.id
_entity.type
_entity.pdbx_description
1 polymer ?
#
loop_
_entity_poly.entity_id
_entity_poly.type
_entity_poly.pdbx_seq_one_letter_code
_entity_poly.pdbx_strand_id
1 'polypeptide(L)'
;MTQHRHLPLLLCLVLLTGPAAFGQNPALEGYANHEAFSAQVKELDASDLVAVASIGNSVGGRDIWLLTIGTSKTEDKPAIAIVGNVQGSHLAGGEIALRMARKLVEKAKADEPTRKLLDAHTFYFIPRPDPDGCEKCFAMPLRLRAGNDRKTDDDRDFAFGEDPPDDLNGDGIITMMRVEDETGDYFPHPDDPRVLIQVDAKKNEQGKYRLIAEGKDDDGDEKLNEDPGDGVAFNHNFTFGYKPFQPGTGANAVSEPECRAVADFLLGRPNVAVLFCFTPEDNLFHPWKPDPQLEKARIRTRVLGGDAALLEYIAGEYRKIHGGSDAPSPPDPSGSFSQWGYFHYGRWSLAARGWWAPKTDPPMEAKPEGEAKKPSGEKRGESDINILRWLAKEKLDGFVDWKPVEHPGFPGRKVEVGGFKPFYSLNPPSKELDGLADKHLQFATTLPKWLPKLALIDAKAESLGNGVVRISATAVNLGFLPTMPEMGQVNGEAYPLQISLTLPKGAELLQGHPRTKLSRLEGSGGKTEKTWLVKLGEEKPKQLEIQAWAPAVGRASIKVDLP
;
A
#
# COMPACT_ATOMS: atom_id res chain seq x y z
N MET A 1 40.37 -10.46 79.11
CA MET A 1 40.99 -11.16 77.95
C MET A 1 39.90 -11.47 76.96
N THR A 2 39.64 -10.56 76.06
CA THR A 2 38.60 -10.69 75.01
C THR A 2 39.26 -10.76 73.66
N GLN A 3 39.13 -11.92 73.04
CA GLN A 3 39.65 -12.19 71.70
C GLN A 3 38.67 -11.66 70.65
N HIS A 4 39.09 -10.68 69.86
CA HIS A 4 38.40 -10.25 68.61
C HIS A 4 38.73 -11.21 67.46
N ARG A 5 37.68 -11.91 66.92
CA ARG A 5 37.76 -12.66 65.69
C ARG A 5 37.41 -11.74 64.54
N HIS A 6 38.37 -11.50 63.62
CA HIS A 6 38.14 -10.86 62.32
C HIS A 6 37.58 -11.88 61.34
N LEU A 7 36.39 -11.58 60.81
CA LEU A 7 35.77 -12.31 59.71
C LEU A 7 36.14 -11.59 58.41
N PRO A 8 36.69 -12.25 57.38
CA PRO A 8 36.94 -11.60 56.11
C PRO A 8 35.65 -11.46 55.30
N LEU A 9 35.37 -10.21 54.89
CA LEU A 9 34.27 -9.88 53.97
C LEU A 9 34.62 -10.37 52.58
N LEU A 10 33.93 -11.43 52.11
CA LEU A 10 34.05 -11.90 50.74
C LEU A 10 33.21 -11.00 49.82
N LEU A 11 33.88 -10.14 49.04
CA LEU A 11 33.25 -9.28 48.05
C LEU A 11 32.87 -10.12 46.83
N CYS A 12 31.61 -10.54 46.72
CA CYS A 12 31.08 -11.15 45.52
C CYS A 12 30.93 -10.07 44.45
N LEU A 13 31.86 -10.10 43.48
CA LEU A 13 31.76 -9.30 42.27
C LEU A 13 30.67 -9.94 41.38
N VAL A 14 29.43 -9.41 41.43
CA VAL A 14 28.37 -9.75 40.49
C VAL A 14 28.71 -9.07 39.17
N LEU A 15 29.28 -9.84 38.24
CA LEU A 15 29.36 -9.45 36.83
C LEU A 15 27.92 -9.36 36.31
N LEU A 16 27.37 -8.16 36.26
CA LEU A 16 26.19 -7.85 35.46
C LEU A 16 26.59 -8.04 33.99
N THR A 17 26.37 -9.24 33.46
CA THR A 17 26.28 -9.43 32.02
C THR A 17 25.04 -8.66 31.59
N GLY A 18 25.25 -7.47 31.03
CA GLY A 18 24.21 -6.76 30.31
C GLY A 18 23.60 -7.71 29.24
N PRO A 19 22.32 -7.51 28.88
CA PRO A 19 21.75 -8.29 27.79
C PRO A 19 22.68 -8.17 26.59
N ALA A 20 23.04 -9.32 26.00
CA ALA A 20 23.75 -9.36 24.75
C ALA A 20 23.00 -8.44 23.79
N ALA A 21 23.67 -7.45 23.25
CA ALA A 21 23.13 -6.63 22.17
C ALA A 21 22.93 -7.60 21.00
N PHE A 22 21.72 -8.13 20.86
CA PHE A 22 21.32 -8.81 19.63
C PHE A 22 21.60 -7.84 18.50
N GLY A 23 22.46 -8.25 17.57
CA GLY A 23 22.91 -7.40 16.48
C GLY A 23 21.69 -6.84 15.75
N GLN A 24 21.54 -5.51 15.77
CA GLN A 24 20.50 -4.85 14.98
C GLN A 24 20.77 -5.19 13.51
N ASN A 25 19.72 -5.57 12.79
CA ASN A 25 19.80 -5.79 11.36
C ASN A 25 20.28 -4.50 10.66
N PRO A 26 21.49 -4.44 10.05
CA PRO A 26 21.99 -3.22 9.46
C PRO A 26 21.09 -2.68 8.33
N ALA A 27 20.32 -3.54 7.67
CA ALA A 27 19.36 -3.15 6.65
C ALA A 27 18.16 -2.38 7.24
N LEU A 28 17.89 -2.57 8.53
CA LEU A 28 16.77 -1.95 9.24
C LEU A 28 17.22 -0.93 10.30
N GLU A 29 18.48 -0.49 10.22
CA GLU A 29 18.95 0.58 11.08
C GLU A 29 18.11 1.85 10.90
N GLY A 30 17.55 2.36 12.01
CA GLY A 30 16.68 3.53 12.01
C GLY A 30 15.22 3.25 11.62
N TYR A 31 14.85 1.98 11.40
CA TYR A 31 13.45 1.54 11.33
C TYR A 31 12.93 1.18 12.72
N ALA A 32 11.66 1.50 12.96
CA ALA A 32 11.03 1.24 14.25
C ALA A 32 10.35 -0.14 14.29
N ASN A 33 10.57 -0.92 15.35
CA ASN A 33 9.71 -2.05 15.68
C ASN A 33 8.31 -1.57 16.07
N HIS A 34 7.37 -2.48 16.37
CA HIS A 34 5.99 -2.09 16.63
C HIS A 34 5.83 -1.19 17.87
N GLU A 35 6.57 -1.44 18.92
CA GLU A 35 6.51 -0.63 20.16
C GLU A 35 6.97 0.81 19.91
N ALA A 36 8.15 0.99 19.34
CA ALA A 36 8.70 2.29 19.01
C ALA A 36 7.85 3.04 17.99
N PHE A 37 7.31 2.33 17.00
CA PHE A 37 6.40 2.88 15.99
C PHE A 37 5.10 3.37 16.63
N SER A 38 4.49 2.57 17.51
CA SER A 38 3.27 2.93 18.22
C SER A 38 3.46 4.16 19.11
N ALA A 39 4.62 4.28 19.77
CA ALA A 39 4.96 5.50 20.54
C ALA A 39 4.99 6.73 19.64
N GLN A 40 5.63 6.65 18.47
CA GLN A 40 5.68 7.75 17.49
C GLN A 40 4.30 8.12 16.92
N VAL A 41 3.41 7.14 16.74
CA VAL A 41 2.01 7.39 16.32
C VAL A 41 1.26 8.16 17.41
N LYS A 42 1.37 7.72 18.66
CA LYS A 42 0.70 8.34 19.82
C LYS A 42 1.16 9.77 20.08
N GLU A 43 2.41 10.12 19.79
CA GLU A 43 2.91 11.50 19.89
C GLU A 43 2.11 12.50 19.05
N LEU A 44 1.55 12.06 17.92
CA LEU A 44 0.79 12.93 17.03
C LEU A 44 -0.58 13.33 17.60
N ASP A 45 -1.11 12.59 18.59
CA ASP A 45 -2.39 12.91 19.25
C ASP A 45 -2.34 14.22 20.06
N ALA A 46 -1.15 14.73 20.34
CA ALA A 46 -0.96 16.03 20.95
C ALA A 46 -1.39 17.22 20.07
N SER A 47 -1.70 16.98 18.78
CA SER A 47 -2.13 18.02 17.84
C SER A 47 -3.65 18.05 17.71
N ASP A 48 -4.23 19.24 17.75
CA ASP A 48 -5.66 19.51 17.49
C ASP A 48 -6.12 19.15 16.07
N LEU A 49 -5.19 18.88 15.18
CA LEU A 49 -5.44 18.46 13.79
C LEU A 49 -5.50 16.94 13.64
N VAL A 50 -5.16 16.18 14.65
CA VAL A 50 -5.02 14.72 14.57
C VAL A 50 -5.89 14.06 15.64
N ALA A 51 -6.60 13.01 15.26
CA ALA A 51 -7.17 12.05 16.18
C ALA A 51 -6.52 10.70 15.92
N VAL A 52 -5.98 10.08 16.97
CA VAL A 52 -5.36 8.75 16.93
C VAL A 52 -6.34 7.73 17.50
N ALA A 53 -6.52 6.62 16.83
CA ALA A 53 -7.34 5.49 17.28
C ALA A 53 -6.76 4.16 16.81
N SER A 54 -7.05 3.07 17.53
CA SER A 54 -6.89 1.72 17.01
C SER A 54 -8.17 1.31 16.28
N ILE A 55 -8.05 0.79 15.07
CA ILE A 55 -9.20 0.26 14.30
C ILE A 55 -9.38 -1.25 14.46
N GLY A 56 -8.48 -1.90 15.19
CA GLY A 56 -8.49 -3.33 15.46
C GLY A 56 -7.11 -3.82 15.88
N ASN A 57 -7.01 -5.12 16.04
CA ASN A 57 -5.76 -5.79 16.38
C ASN A 57 -5.41 -6.85 15.34
N SER A 58 -4.13 -7.11 15.15
CA SER A 58 -3.63 -8.23 14.37
C SER A 58 -3.84 -9.57 15.08
N VAL A 59 -3.50 -10.67 14.41
CA VAL A 59 -3.48 -12.01 15.03
C VAL A 59 -2.60 -12.05 16.27
N GLY A 60 -1.43 -11.38 16.25
CA GLY A 60 -0.52 -11.25 17.38
C GLY A 60 -0.96 -10.25 18.45
N GLY A 61 -2.15 -9.66 18.32
CA GLY A 61 -2.71 -8.72 19.31
C GLY A 61 -2.15 -7.30 19.24
N ARG A 62 -1.44 -6.94 18.17
CA ARG A 62 -0.86 -5.60 17.97
C ARG A 62 -1.89 -4.64 17.40
N ASP A 63 -1.92 -3.39 17.92
CA ASP A 63 -2.83 -2.35 17.46
C ASP A 63 -2.59 -1.97 15.99
N ILE A 64 -3.69 -1.80 15.26
CA ILE A 64 -3.70 -1.21 13.92
C ILE A 64 -4.10 0.25 14.04
N TRP A 65 -3.12 1.13 13.93
CA TRP A 65 -3.30 2.56 14.19
C TRP A 65 -3.91 3.30 13.00
N LEU A 66 -4.89 4.14 13.31
CA LEU A 66 -5.49 5.14 12.43
C LEU A 66 -5.13 6.53 12.92
N LEU A 67 -4.65 7.39 12.01
CA LEU A 67 -4.51 8.82 12.20
C LEU A 67 -5.55 9.51 11.31
N THR A 68 -6.50 10.20 11.90
CA THR A 68 -7.45 11.06 11.18
C THR A 68 -6.95 12.49 11.23
N ILE A 69 -6.54 13.05 10.09
CA ILE A 69 -5.97 14.40 9.99
C ILE A 69 -6.92 15.32 9.24
N GLY A 70 -7.32 16.40 9.88
CA GLY A 70 -8.24 17.38 9.34
C GLY A 70 -8.73 18.31 10.45
N THR A 71 -9.43 19.36 10.05
CA THR A 71 -10.19 20.21 10.99
C THR A 71 -11.54 19.56 11.32
N SER A 72 -12.42 20.22 12.02
CA SER A 72 -13.74 19.71 12.43
C SER A 72 -14.51 18.99 11.29
N LYS A 73 -15.41 18.07 11.64
CA LYS A 73 -16.30 17.33 10.71
C LYS A 73 -15.56 16.53 9.64
N THR A 74 -14.55 15.78 10.05
CA THR A 74 -13.69 15.00 9.15
C THR A 74 -14.45 13.99 8.28
N GLU A 75 -15.59 13.46 8.75
CA GLU A 75 -16.44 12.51 8.00
C GLU A 75 -17.34 13.17 6.95
N ASP A 76 -17.58 14.48 7.06
CA ASP A 76 -18.40 15.24 6.12
C ASP A 76 -17.62 15.77 4.91
N LYS A 77 -16.31 15.60 4.88
CA LYS A 77 -15.40 16.09 3.84
C LYS A 77 -14.89 14.96 2.96
N PRO A 78 -14.70 15.19 1.64
CA PRO A 78 -13.99 14.25 0.80
C PRO A 78 -12.63 13.87 1.41
N ALA A 79 -12.27 12.60 1.36
CA ALA A 79 -11.09 12.09 2.05
C ALA A 79 -10.14 11.34 1.13
N ILE A 80 -8.86 11.38 1.50
CA ILE A 80 -7.79 10.55 0.95
C ILE A 80 -7.36 9.58 2.05
N ALA A 81 -7.44 8.28 1.78
CA ALA A 81 -6.91 7.24 2.66
C ALA A 81 -5.50 6.86 2.20
N ILE A 82 -4.53 6.94 3.10
CA ILE A 82 -3.12 6.59 2.88
C ILE A 82 -2.80 5.38 3.74
N VAL A 83 -2.44 4.27 3.09
CA VAL A 83 -2.15 3.00 3.77
C VAL A 83 -0.70 2.62 3.50
N GLY A 84 0.11 2.61 4.57
CA GLY A 84 1.52 2.21 4.51
C GLY A 84 1.65 0.70 4.53
N ASN A 85 2.85 0.20 4.37
CA ASN A 85 3.29 -1.15 4.71
C ASN A 85 2.24 -2.27 4.45
N VAL A 86 1.63 -2.25 3.28
CA VAL A 86 0.62 -3.25 2.86
C VAL A 86 1.23 -4.65 2.75
N GLN A 87 2.54 -4.74 2.54
CA GLN A 87 3.32 -5.98 2.66
C GLN A 87 4.24 -5.88 3.87
N GLY A 88 4.17 -6.83 4.80
CA GLY A 88 4.88 -6.80 6.09
C GLY A 88 6.38 -6.49 5.97
N SER A 89 7.08 -7.11 5.03
CA SER A 89 8.52 -6.88 4.78
C SER A 89 8.86 -5.53 4.13
N HIS A 90 7.88 -4.77 3.66
CA HIS A 90 8.06 -3.44 3.05
C HIS A 90 7.89 -2.34 4.09
N LEU A 91 8.77 -2.32 5.11
CA LEU A 91 8.69 -1.38 6.25
C LEU A 91 8.77 0.08 5.82
N ALA A 92 9.49 0.37 4.72
CA ALA A 92 9.61 1.72 4.17
C ALA A 92 8.25 2.39 3.94
N GLY A 93 7.25 1.63 3.47
CA GLY A 93 5.92 2.16 3.23
C GLY A 93 5.26 2.71 4.51
N GLY A 94 5.41 2.01 5.64
CA GLY A 94 4.90 2.44 6.95
C GLY A 94 5.63 3.67 7.48
N GLU A 95 6.95 3.66 7.41
CA GLU A 95 7.80 4.77 7.84
C GLU A 95 7.54 6.04 7.01
N ILE A 96 7.41 5.90 5.69
CA ILE A 96 7.06 7.02 4.80
C ILE A 96 5.68 7.56 5.17
N ALA A 97 4.67 6.71 5.33
CA ALA A 97 3.31 7.14 5.66
C ALA A 97 3.23 7.89 7.00
N LEU A 98 3.93 7.40 8.04
CA LEU A 98 3.98 8.08 9.35
C LEU A 98 4.68 9.44 9.27
N ARG A 99 5.81 9.52 8.54
CA ARG A 99 6.53 10.79 8.31
C ARG A 99 5.69 11.77 7.49
N MET A 100 4.95 11.30 6.49
CA MET A 100 3.99 12.11 5.73
C MET A 100 2.93 12.71 6.65
N ALA A 101 2.34 11.91 7.57
CA ALA A 101 1.35 12.37 8.53
C ALA A 101 1.91 13.47 9.42
N ARG A 102 3.10 13.27 10.00
CA ARG A 102 3.81 14.28 10.82
C ARG A 102 4.06 15.56 10.05
N LYS A 103 4.67 15.47 8.87
CA LYS A 103 4.99 16.62 8.02
C LYS A 103 3.73 17.37 7.55
N LEU A 104 2.62 16.67 7.29
CA LEU A 104 1.34 17.30 6.94
C LEU A 104 0.83 18.18 8.09
N VAL A 105 0.88 17.67 9.32
CA VAL A 105 0.48 18.40 10.53
C VAL A 105 1.38 19.60 10.78
N GLU A 106 2.69 19.43 10.71
CA GLU A 106 3.67 20.51 10.88
C GLU A 106 3.45 21.61 9.84
N LYS A 107 3.28 21.23 8.59
CA LYS A 107 3.03 22.16 7.49
C LYS A 107 1.71 22.90 7.66
N ALA A 108 0.64 22.25 8.11
CA ALA A 108 -0.65 22.89 8.35
C ALA A 108 -0.63 23.88 9.52
N LYS A 109 0.30 23.75 10.47
CA LYS A 109 0.52 24.74 11.55
C LYS A 109 1.27 25.97 11.06
N ALA A 110 2.13 25.83 10.05
CA ALA A 110 3.01 26.88 9.54
C ALA A 110 2.47 27.57 8.28
N ASP A 111 1.54 26.96 7.53
CA ASP A 111 1.21 27.31 6.16
C ASP A 111 -0.32 27.34 5.95
N GLU A 112 -0.86 28.52 5.67
CA GLU A 112 -2.29 28.73 5.46
C GLU A 112 -2.88 27.93 4.28
N PRO A 113 -2.23 27.76 3.12
CA PRO A 113 -2.74 26.89 2.06
C PRO A 113 -2.94 25.44 2.51
N THR A 114 -2.02 24.88 3.30
CA THR A 114 -2.17 23.53 3.85
C THR A 114 -3.27 23.46 4.90
N ARG A 115 -3.43 24.51 5.71
CA ARG A 115 -4.57 24.61 6.65
C ARG A 115 -5.91 24.59 5.91
N LYS A 116 -6.06 25.40 4.87
CA LYS A 116 -7.26 25.42 4.01
C LYS A 116 -7.51 24.08 3.31
N LEU A 117 -6.45 23.33 2.96
CA LEU A 117 -6.58 22.00 2.42
C LEU A 117 -7.26 21.07 3.44
N LEU A 118 -6.85 21.12 4.71
CA LEU A 118 -7.44 20.35 5.81
C LEU A 118 -8.85 20.84 6.22
N ASP A 119 -9.19 22.10 5.96
CA ASP A 119 -10.56 22.60 6.14
C ASP A 119 -11.52 21.96 5.12
N ALA A 120 -11.05 21.68 3.91
CA ALA A 120 -11.85 21.15 2.82
C ALA A 120 -11.79 19.62 2.69
N HIS A 121 -10.75 18.98 3.18
CA HIS A 121 -10.49 17.54 2.98
C HIS A 121 -10.00 16.88 4.26
N THR A 122 -10.23 15.57 4.34
CA THR A 122 -9.71 14.71 5.41
C THR A 122 -8.64 13.77 4.86
N PHE A 123 -7.60 13.52 5.66
CA PHE A 123 -6.60 12.50 5.37
C PHE A 123 -6.67 11.43 6.46
N TYR A 124 -6.91 10.18 6.04
CA TYR A 124 -6.83 9.01 6.90
C TYR A 124 -5.50 8.31 6.64
N PHE A 125 -4.70 8.10 7.68
CA PHE A 125 -3.47 7.33 7.58
C PHE A 125 -3.60 6.05 8.39
N ILE A 126 -3.34 4.92 7.75
CA ILE A 126 -3.15 3.61 8.39
C ILE A 126 -1.71 3.19 8.06
N PRO A 127 -0.72 3.69 8.85
CA PRO A 127 0.66 3.60 8.41
C PRO A 127 1.25 2.18 8.50
N ARG A 128 0.69 1.31 9.35
CA ARG A 128 1.15 -0.08 9.51
C ARG A 128 -0.05 -1.02 9.68
N PRO A 129 -0.71 -1.42 8.58
CA PRO A 129 -1.87 -2.32 8.62
C PRO A 129 -1.50 -3.77 8.92
N ASP A 130 -0.25 -4.19 8.65
CA ASP A 130 0.32 -5.50 8.95
C ASP A 130 1.42 -5.38 10.03
N PRO A 131 1.04 -5.16 11.32
CA PRO A 131 2.02 -4.98 12.37
C PRO A 131 2.76 -6.25 12.73
N ASP A 132 2.17 -7.44 12.54
CA ASP A 132 2.81 -8.73 12.83
C ASP A 132 3.91 -9.03 11.81
N GLY A 133 3.60 -8.91 10.51
CA GLY A 133 4.58 -9.10 9.45
C GLY A 133 5.76 -8.12 9.55
N CYS A 134 5.50 -6.89 10.01
CA CYS A 134 6.57 -5.93 10.31
C CYS A 134 7.44 -6.38 11.48
N GLU A 135 6.85 -6.83 12.58
CA GLU A 135 7.58 -7.22 13.78
C GLU A 135 8.49 -8.42 13.51
N LYS A 136 8.02 -9.39 12.72
CA LYS A 136 8.82 -10.55 12.30
C LYS A 136 10.11 -10.16 11.56
N CYS A 137 10.17 -8.98 10.92
CA CYS A 137 11.38 -8.52 10.25
C CYS A 137 12.53 -8.22 11.21
N PHE A 138 12.25 -8.02 12.50
CA PHE A 138 13.23 -7.77 13.54
C PHE A 138 13.63 -9.05 14.30
N ALA A 139 12.98 -10.20 14.02
CA ALA A 139 13.26 -11.46 14.69
C ALA A 139 14.49 -12.17 14.10
N MET A 140 15.26 -12.86 14.97
CA MET A 140 16.40 -13.67 14.55
C MET A 140 16.00 -15.15 14.39
N PRO A 141 16.64 -15.90 13.48
CA PRO A 141 17.56 -15.40 12.45
C PRO A 141 16.85 -14.48 11.46
N LEU A 142 17.61 -13.54 10.87
CA LEU A 142 17.07 -12.57 9.91
C LEU A 142 16.68 -13.27 8.62
N ARG A 143 15.41 -13.20 8.25
CA ARG A 143 14.92 -13.65 6.94
C ARG A 143 13.78 -12.79 6.43
N LEU A 144 13.51 -12.86 5.14
CA LEU A 144 12.36 -12.17 4.55
C LEU A 144 11.08 -12.91 4.96
N ARG A 145 10.19 -12.22 5.66
CA ARG A 145 8.88 -12.71 6.09
C ARG A 145 7.82 -11.68 5.74
N ALA A 146 6.62 -12.13 5.40
CA ALA A 146 5.56 -11.21 4.96
C ALA A 146 4.21 -11.45 5.64
N GLY A 147 4.03 -12.54 6.38
CA GLY A 147 2.77 -12.92 6.99
C GLY A 147 2.66 -12.57 8.48
N ASN A 148 1.43 -12.62 8.97
CA ASN A 148 1.06 -12.36 10.37
C ASN A 148 1.44 -13.51 11.31
N ASP A 149 1.01 -13.45 12.58
CA ASP A 149 1.30 -14.47 13.60
C ASP A 149 0.34 -15.67 13.56
N ARG A 150 -0.39 -15.87 12.46
CA ARG A 150 -1.22 -17.06 12.28
C ARG A 150 -0.34 -18.28 12.09
N LYS A 151 -0.68 -19.33 12.78
CA LYS A 151 -0.09 -20.65 12.50
C LYS A 151 -0.69 -21.15 11.20
N THR A 152 0.15 -21.53 10.25
CA THR A 152 -0.19 -22.14 8.96
C THR A 152 0.38 -23.54 8.88
N ASP A 153 -0.29 -24.39 8.15
CA ASP A 153 0.06 -25.74 7.76
C ASP A 153 0.04 -25.69 6.23
N ASP A 154 1.19 -25.35 5.64
CA ASP A 154 1.26 -25.01 4.22
C ASP A 154 1.36 -26.27 3.34
N ASP A 155 1.89 -27.38 3.85
CA ASP A 155 1.98 -28.67 3.16
C ASP A 155 0.79 -29.60 3.46
N ARG A 156 0.00 -29.33 4.52
CA ARG A 156 -1.26 -29.97 4.93
C ARG A 156 -1.09 -31.37 5.52
N ASP A 157 -0.09 -31.54 6.29
CA ASP A 157 0.17 -32.76 7.03
C ASP A 157 -0.42 -32.77 8.46
N PHE A 158 -1.05 -31.64 8.90
CA PHE A 158 -1.63 -31.33 10.20
C PHE A 158 -0.62 -30.90 11.28
N ALA A 159 0.65 -30.74 10.96
CA ALA A 159 1.59 -30.01 11.79
C ALA A 159 1.59 -28.51 11.42
N PHE A 160 2.38 -27.67 12.05
CA PHE A 160 2.32 -26.24 11.82
C PHE A 160 3.71 -25.62 11.96
N GLY A 161 4.32 -25.23 10.88
CA GLY A 161 5.57 -24.50 10.85
C GLY A 161 6.75 -25.34 11.33
N GLU A 162 6.77 -26.64 11.00
CA GLU A 162 7.78 -27.59 11.44
C GLU A 162 9.00 -27.66 10.54
N ASP A 163 8.90 -27.17 9.30
CA ASP A 163 10.04 -27.11 8.36
C ASP A 163 10.34 -25.67 7.90
N PRO A 164 10.81 -24.79 8.83
CA PRO A 164 11.18 -23.43 8.46
C PRO A 164 12.59 -23.38 7.87
N PRO A 165 12.91 -22.33 7.08
CA PRO A 165 14.30 -22.07 6.66
C PRO A 165 15.26 -21.92 7.84
N ASP A 166 16.46 -22.53 7.71
CA ASP A 166 17.53 -22.57 8.72
C ASP A 166 18.72 -21.69 8.37
N ASP A 167 19.43 -21.24 9.39
CA ASP A 167 20.75 -20.62 9.28
C ASP A 167 21.83 -21.70 9.32
N LEU A 168 22.16 -22.26 8.16
CA LEU A 168 23.11 -23.40 8.05
C LEU A 168 24.57 -23.01 8.30
N ASN A 169 24.92 -21.76 8.10
CA ASN A 169 26.28 -21.24 8.24
C ASN A 169 26.52 -20.57 9.59
N GLY A 170 25.46 -20.34 10.40
CA GLY A 170 25.52 -19.75 11.74
C GLY A 170 25.83 -18.27 11.77
N ASP A 171 25.55 -17.54 10.71
CA ASP A 171 25.83 -16.08 10.63
C ASP A 171 24.66 -15.20 11.12
N GLY A 172 23.55 -15.82 11.52
CA GLY A 172 22.34 -15.13 12.03
C GLY A 172 21.43 -14.63 10.91
N ILE A 173 21.71 -14.97 9.65
CA ILE A 173 20.95 -14.50 8.48
C ILE A 173 20.61 -15.70 7.61
N ILE A 174 19.35 -15.86 7.29
CA ILE A 174 18.91 -16.86 6.32
C ILE A 174 18.90 -16.19 4.94
N THR A 175 19.75 -16.72 4.04
CA THR A 175 19.88 -16.28 2.66
C THR A 175 19.37 -17.36 1.71
N MET A 176 20.11 -17.63 0.66
CA MET A 176 19.77 -18.67 -0.31
C MET A 176 20.87 -19.74 -0.30
N MET A 177 20.52 -20.98 -0.65
CA MET A 177 21.49 -21.97 -1.03
C MET A 177 21.38 -22.31 -2.51
N ARG A 178 22.53 -22.47 -3.16
CA ARG A 178 22.63 -22.98 -4.52
C ARG A 178 23.24 -24.37 -4.51
N VAL A 179 22.51 -25.30 -5.08
CA VAL A 179 22.92 -26.70 -5.18
C VAL A 179 23.36 -26.98 -6.62
N GLU A 180 24.58 -27.50 -6.81
CA GLU A 180 25.05 -27.85 -8.15
C GLU A 180 24.24 -29.02 -8.71
N ASP A 181 23.55 -28.77 -9.83
CA ASP A 181 22.62 -29.68 -10.46
C ASP A 181 22.56 -29.41 -11.99
N GLU A 182 22.91 -30.41 -12.80
CA GLU A 182 22.86 -30.30 -14.28
C GLU A 182 21.43 -30.07 -14.81
N THR A 183 20.42 -30.41 -14.02
CA THR A 183 19.00 -30.15 -14.32
C THR A 183 18.46 -28.88 -13.66
N GLY A 184 19.34 -28.12 -13.03
CA GLY A 184 18.99 -26.88 -12.33
C GLY A 184 18.40 -25.83 -13.29
N ASP A 185 17.72 -24.88 -12.72
CA ASP A 185 17.02 -23.81 -13.45
C ASP A 185 17.70 -22.44 -13.34
N TYR A 186 18.93 -22.40 -12.80
CA TYR A 186 19.73 -21.18 -12.69
C TYR A 186 21.17 -21.38 -13.21
N PHE A 187 21.76 -20.29 -13.72
CA PHE A 187 23.18 -20.18 -14.07
C PHE A 187 23.74 -18.82 -13.65
N PRO A 188 25.08 -18.72 -13.40
CA PRO A 188 25.69 -17.45 -13.00
C PRO A 188 25.63 -16.39 -14.10
N HIS A 189 25.36 -15.13 -13.70
CA HIS A 189 25.40 -14.01 -14.64
C HIS A 189 26.83 -13.84 -15.21
N PRO A 190 26.98 -13.61 -16.52
CA PRO A 190 28.32 -13.52 -17.15
C PRO A 190 29.17 -12.34 -16.67
N ASP A 191 28.52 -11.22 -16.29
CA ASP A 191 29.23 -10.02 -15.85
C ASP A 191 29.49 -10.03 -14.33
N ASP A 192 28.69 -10.76 -13.52
CA ASP A 192 28.93 -10.94 -12.08
C ASP A 192 28.38 -12.29 -11.61
N PRO A 193 29.25 -13.29 -11.37
CA PRO A 193 28.82 -14.65 -11.02
C PRO A 193 28.16 -14.78 -9.64
N ARG A 194 28.12 -13.72 -8.85
CA ARG A 194 27.34 -13.67 -7.60
C ARG A 194 25.84 -13.68 -7.87
N VAL A 195 25.40 -13.09 -8.98
CA VAL A 195 24.00 -13.07 -9.43
C VAL A 195 23.71 -14.34 -10.21
N LEU A 196 22.54 -14.93 -9.95
CA LEU A 196 22.04 -16.10 -10.67
C LEU A 196 20.89 -15.67 -11.61
N ILE A 197 20.90 -16.22 -12.81
CA ILE A 197 19.88 -15.97 -13.83
C ILE A 197 19.07 -17.25 -14.03
N GLN A 198 17.74 -17.14 -13.97
CA GLN A 198 16.85 -18.26 -14.28
C GLN A 198 16.92 -18.59 -15.78
N VAL A 199 16.98 -19.87 -16.12
CA VAL A 199 17.01 -20.36 -17.50
C VAL A 199 15.73 -19.97 -18.25
N ASP A 200 15.87 -19.68 -19.52
CA ASP A 200 14.75 -19.56 -20.44
C ASP A 200 14.62 -20.84 -21.27
N ALA A 201 13.67 -21.69 -20.88
CA ALA A 201 13.41 -22.96 -21.56
C ALA A 201 13.13 -22.79 -23.07
N LYS A 202 12.60 -21.63 -23.49
CA LYS A 202 12.35 -21.34 -24.92
C LYS A 202 13.64 -21.11 -25.70
N LYS A 203 14.74 -20.80 -25.03
CA LYS A 203 16.06 -20.59 -25.65
C LYS A 203 16.97 -21.82 -25.53
N ASN A 204 16.46 -22.96 -25.03
CA ASN A 204 17.21 -24.18 -24.75
C ASN A 204 18.45 -23.93 -23.84
N GLU A 205 18.33 -23.00 -22.91
CA GLU A 205 19.38 -22.75 -21.93
C GLU A 205 19.47 -23.89 -20.94
N GLN A 206 20.67 -24.18 -20.48
CA GLN A 206 20.95 -25.19 -19.46
C GLN A 206 21.33 -24.48 -18.15
N GLY A 207 20.68 -24.86 -17.07
CA GLY A 207 21.05 -24.41 -15.75
C GLY A 207 22.25 -25.19 -15.20
N LYS A 208 22.76 -24.72 -14.11
CA LYS A 208 23.87 -25.30 -13.37
C LYS A 208 23.55 -25.46 -11.90
N TYR A 209 22.56 -24.73 -11.42
CA TYR A 209 22.19 -24.70 -10.02
C TYR A 209 20.67 -24.78 -9.84
N ARG A 210 20.24 -25.42 -8.75
CA ARG A 210 18.95 -25.19 -8.11
C ARG A 210 19.15 -24.11 -7.06
N LEU A 211 18.20 -23.17 -6.96
CA LEU A 211 18.23 -22.08 -5.98
C LEU A 211 17.06 -22.28 -5.02
N ILE A 212 17.36 -22.45 -3.72
CA ILE A 212 16.40 -22.75 -2.67
C ILE A 212 16.70 -21.82 -1.49
N ALA A 213 15.72 -21.48 -0.64
CA ALA A 213 16.01 -20.82 0.62
C ALA A 213 16.96 -21.69 1.48
N GLU A 214 17.83 -21.05 2.22
CA GLU A 214 18.75 -21.73 3.14
C GLU A 214 17.95 -22.52 4.19
N GLY A 215 18.21 -23.84 4.31
CA GLY A 215 17.50 -24.69 5.22
C GLY A 215 17.75 -26.17 4.94
N LYS A 216 17.18 -27.03 5.75
CA LYS A 216 17.25 -28.50 5.67
C LYS A 216 15.83 -29.07 5.84
N ASP A 217 15.65 -30.33 5.58
CA ASP A 217 14.46 -31.12 5.86
C ASP A 217 14.42 -31.39 7.39
N ASP A 218 13.52 -30.72 8.12
CA ASP A 218 13.43 -30.83 9.58
C ASP A 218 12.44 -31.91 10.04
N ASP A 219 11.45 -32.27 9.21
CA ASP A 219 10.41 -33.26 9.53
C ASP A 219 10.64 -34.62 8.88
N GLY A 220 11.51 -34.73 7.87
CA GLY A 220 11.94 -35.97 7.25
C GLY A 220 11.06 -36.44 6.09
N ASP A 221 10.35 -35.52 5.42
CA ASP A 221 9.47 -35.82 4.28
C ASP A 221 10.17 -35.70 2.90
N GLU A 222 11.49 -35.45 2.88
CA GLU A 222 12.36 -35.28 1.70
C GLU A 222 12.12 -33.94 0.93
N LYS A 223 11.35 -33.01 1.47
CA LYS A 223 11.23 -31.65 0.96
C LYS A 223 12.06 -30.71 1.86
N LEU A 224 12.06 -29.44 1.51
CA LEU A 224 12.86 -28.43 2.20
C LEU A 224 12.06 -27.13 2.32
N ASN A 225 11.92 -26.66 3.54
CA ASN A 225 11.32 -25.35 3.85
C ASN A 225 9.88 -25.20 3.33
N GLU A 226 9.07 -26.25 3.23
CA GLU A 226 7.71 -26.20 2.67
C GLU A 226 6.66 -25.71 3.66
N ASP A 227 6.90 -25.82 4.99
CA ASP A 227 6.05 -25.24 6.01
C ASP A 227 6.79 -24.24 6.90
N PRO A 228 7.09 -23.02 6.38
CA PRO A 228 7.91 -22.04 7.06
C PRO A 228 7.22 -21.38 8.27
N GLY A 229 5.94 -21.61 8.52
CA GLY A 229 5.16 -20.99 9.58
C GLY A 229 5.10 -19.46 9.45
N ASP A 230 5.17 -18.94 8.23
CA ASP A 230 5.21 -17.50 7.98
C ASP A 230 3.89 -16.79 8.20
N GLY A 231 2.79 -17.54 8.27
CA GLY A 231 1.45 -17.02 8.48
C GLY A 231 0.83 -16.44 7.21
N VAL A 232 -0.22 -15.64 7.37
CA VAL A 232 -0.99 -15.07 6.27
C VAL A 232 -0.50 -13.67 5.93
N ALA A 233 -0.21 -13.42 4.66
CA ALA A 233 0.22 -12.12 4.18
C ALA A 233 -0.98 -11.19 3.98
N PHE A 234 -0.96 -10.02 4.58
CA PHE A 234 -2.00 -9.00 4.45
C PHE A 234 -2.37 -8.75 2.97
N ASN A 235 -1.37 -8.60 2.11
CA ASN A 235 -1.55 -8.26 0.70
C ASN A 235 -1.93 -9.45 -0.21
N HIS A 236 -2.16 -10.63 0.34
CA HIS A 236 -2.67 -11.80 -0.39
C HIS A 236 -4.05 -12.25 0.11
N ASN A 237 -4.62 -11.52 1.08
CA ASN A 237 -5.85 -11.93 1.74
C ASN A 237 -7.10 -11.12 1.35
N PHE A 238 -7.03 -10.24 0.31
CA PHE A 238 -8.18 -9.49 -0.20
C PHE A 238 -8.93 -10.25 -1.29
N THR A 239 -10.17 -9.83 -1.54
CA THR A 239 -11.15 -10.60 -2.32
C THR A 239 -10.94 -10.59 -3.83
N PHE A 240 -10.24 -9.60 -4.40
CA PHE A 240 -10.03 -9.57 -5.84
C PHE A 240 -8.86 -10.47 -6.26
N GLY A 241 -9.12 -11.39 -7.18
CA GLY A 241 -8.11 -12.33 -7.64
C GLY A 241 -7.56 -13.28 -6.56
N TYR A 242 -8.27 -13.42 -5.43
CA TYR A 242 -7.86 -14.31 -4.35
C TYR A 242 -7.63 -15.74 -4.85
N LYS A 243 -6.49 -16.29 -4.52
CA LYS A 243 -6.11 -17.66 -4.86
C LYS A 243 -6.09 -18.51 -3.59
N PRO A 244 -7.12 -19.32 -3.33
CA PRO A 244 -7.13 -20.18 -2.16
C PRO A 244 -6.00 -21.23 -2.23
N PHE A 245 -5.56 -21.70 -1.07
CA PHE A 245 -4.59 -22.78 -0.94
C PHE A 245 -3.18 -22.49 -1.49
N GLN A 246 -2.81 -21.23 -1.55
CA GLN A 246 -1.42 -20.84 -1.81
C GLN A 246 -0.76 -20.42 -0.50
N PRO A 247 0.56 -20.59 -0.33
CA PRO A 247 1.27 -20.09 0.84
C PRO A 247 0.95 -18.61 1.10
N GLY A 248 0.71 -18.25 2.36
CA GLY A 248 0.40 -16.88 2.77
C GLY A 248 -0.99 -16.36 2.41
N THR A 249 -1.93 -17.18 1.92
CA THR A 249 -3.27 -16.69 1.52
C THR A 249 -4.35 -16.87 2.58
N GLY A 250 -4.19 -17.59 3.64
CA GLY A 250 -5.21 -17.81 4.66
C GLY A 250 -6.37 -18.73 4.24
N ALA A 251 -7.30 -18.98 5.16
CA ALA A 251 -8.40 -19.92 4.95
C ALA A 251 -9.42 -19.45 3.89
N ASN A 252 -9.65 -18.14 3.81
CA ASN A 252 -10.51 -17.49 2.80
C ASN A 252 -10.14 -16.01 2.70
N ALA A 253 -10.65 -15.35 1.67
CA ALA A 253 -10.42 -13.92 1.51
C ALA A 253 -10.96 -13.13 2.72
N VAL A 254 -10.16 -12.16 3.20
CA VAL A 254 -10.45 -11.32 4.37
C VAL A 254 -10.70 -12.17 5.65
N SER A 255 -9.99 -13.30 5.77
CA SER A 255 -10.03 -14.14 6.97
C SER A 255 -9.27 -13.49 8.13
N GLU A 256 -8.25 -12.70 7.83
CA GLU A 256 -7.37 -12.15 8.83
C GLU A 256 -7.95 -10.91 9.52
N PRO A 257 -7.81 -10.78 10.85
CA PRO A 257 -8.42 -9.68 11.60
C PRO A 257 -7.91 -8.30 11.16
N GLU A 258 -6.64 -8.19 10.79
CA GLU A 258 -6.06 -6.96 10.27
C GLU A 258 -6.61 -6.57 8.89
N CYS A 259 -6.82 -7.54 8.00
CA CYS A 259 -7.44 -7.30 6.70
C CYS A 259 -8.89 -6.86 6.88
N ARG A 260 -9.62 -7.51 7.80
CA ARG A 260 -10.99 -7.16 8.13
C ARG A 260 -11.08 -5.78 8.76
N ALA A 261 -10.23 -5.45 9.74
CA ALA A 261 -10.23 -4.15 10.40
C ALA A 261 -10.05 -3.00 9.41
N VAL A 262 -9.10 -3.14 8.47
CA VAL A 262 -8.86 -2.12 7.42
C VAL A 262 -10.02 -2.05 6.43
N ALA A 263 -10.54 -3.20 5.98
CA ALA A 263 -11.68 -3.24 5.05
C ALA A 263 -12.95 -2.65 5.67
N ASP A 264 -13.30 -3.04 6.90
CA ASP A 264 -14.48 -2.55 7.62
C ASP A 264 -14.37 -1.04 7.91
N PHE A 265 -13.18 -0.56 8.29
CA PHE A 265 -12.94 0.88 8.44
C PHE A 265 -13.20 1.62 7.13
N LEU A 266 -12.61 1.19 6.01
CA LEU A 266 -12.76 1.86 4.72
C LEU A 266 -14.21 1.80 4.20
N LEU A 267 -14.89 0.65 4.31
CA LEU A 267 -16.29 0.51 3.93
C LEU A 267 -17.21 1.39 4.80
N GLY A 268 -16.87 1.59 6.07
CA GLY A 268 -17.54 2.51 6.98
C GLY A 268 -17.26 4.01 6.70
N ARG A 269 -16.40 4.34 5.73
CA ARG A 269 -16.01 5.72 5.38
C ARG A 269 -16.37 6.06 3.92
N PRO A 270 -17.66 6.32 3.63
CA PRO A 270 -18.11 6.61 2.27
C PRO A 270 -17.51 7.91 1.70
N ASN A 271 -16.91 8.75 2.53
CA ASN A 271 -16.23 9.98 2.14
C ASN A 271 -14.83 9.76 1.54
N VAL A 272 -14.26 8.56 1.60
CA VAL A 272 -13.00 8.25 0.93
C VAL A 272 -13.20 8.28 -0.58
N ALA A 273 -12.52 9.19 -1.26
CA ALA A 273 -12.51 9.34 -2.71
C ALA A 273 -11.32 8.62 -3.35
N VAL A 274 -10.17 8.65 -2.69
CA VAL A 274 -8.90 8.07 -3.17
C VAL A 274 -8.31 7.18 -2.09
N LEU A 275 -7.87 6.01 -2.50
CA LEU A 275 -7.02 5.10 -1.74
C LEU A 275 -5.61 5.19 -2.31
N PHE A 276 -4.63 5.57 -1.49
CA PHE A 276 -3.21 5.59 -1.85
C PHE A 276 -2.45 4.67 -0.91
N CYS A 277 -1.78 3.64 -1.44
CA CYS A 277 -1.08 2.67 -0.60
C CYS A 277 0.37 2.47 -1.03
N PHE A 278 1.19 2.01 -0.07
CA PHE A 278 2.59 1.64 -0.29
C PHE A 278 2.72 0.13 -0.35
N THR A 279 3.09 -0.36 -1.54
CA THR A 279 3.24 -1.79 -1.84
C THR A 279 4.18 -1.99 -3.02
N PRO A 280 4.90 -3.13 -3.11
CA PRO A 280 5.69 -3.47 -4.30
C PRO A 280 4.89 -3.58 -5.61
N GLU A 281 3.56 -3.74 -5.53
CA GLU A 281 2.63 -3.80 -6.66
C GLU A 281 2.27 -2.41 -7.16
N ASP A 282 3.24 -1.73 -7.71
CA ASP A 282 3.16 -0.33 -8.14
C ASP A 282 2.31 -0.17 -9.40
N ASN A 283 1.22 0.60 -9.33
CA ASN A 283 0.43 1.00 -10.50
C ASN A 283 0.66 2.45 -10.95
N LEU A 284 1.59 3.16 -10.31
CA LEU A 284 1.96 4.52 -10.66
C LEU A 284 3.17 4.57 -11.63
N PHE A 285 4.08 3.58 -11.53
CA PHE A 285 5.11 3.37 -12.55
C PHE A 285 4.68 2.33 -13.59
N HIS A 286 3.83 1.38 -13.22
CA HIS A 286 3.28 0.34 -14.08
C HIS A 286 1.75 0.41 -14.15
N PRO A 287 1.15 1.46 -14.76
CA PRO A 287 -0.29 1.64 -14.79
C PRO A 287 -1.02 0.45 -15.39
N TRP A 288 -2.15 0.11 -14.78
CA TRP A 288 -3.00 -0.98 -15.26
C TRP A 288 -3.48 -0.70 -16.67
N LYS A 289 -3.48 -1.74 -17.50
CA LYS A 289 -3.92 -1.63 -18.89
C LYS A 289 -5.35 -2.15 -19.04
N PRO A 290 -6.22 -1.40 -19.75
CA PRO A 290 -7.56 -1.88 -20.06
C PRO A 290 -7.50 -3.00 -21.13
N ASP A 291 -8.55 -3.82 -21.14
CA ASP A 291 -8.75 -4.81 -22.19
C ASP A 291 -10.20 -4.68 -22.72
N PRO A 292 -10.40 -4.13 -23.93
CA PRO A 292 -11.73 -3.89 -24.48
C PRO A 292 -12.59 -5.15 -24.63
N GLN A 293 -11.97 -6.34 -24.75
CA GLN A 293 -12.71 -7.59 -24.82
C GLN A 293 -13.27 -8.00 -23.45
N LEU A 294 -12.53 -7.72 -22.38
CA LEU A 294 -12.92 -8.04 -21.01
C LEU A 294 -13.81 -6.96 -20.38
N GLU A 295 -13.87 -5.76 -20.91
CA GLU A 295 -14.75 -4.69 -20.40
C GLU A 295 -16.24 -5.06 -20.44
N LYS A 296 -16.65 -5.87 -21.41
CA LYS A 296 -18.03 -6.35 -21.56
C LYS A 296 -18.30 -7.66 -20.82
N ALA A 297 -17.27 -8.29 -20.24
CA ALA A 297 -17.44 -9.54 -19.51
C ALA A 297 -18.28 -9.30 -18.24
N ARG A 298 -19.02 -10.32 -17.79
CA ARG A 298 -19.81 -10.24 -16.56
C ARG A 298 -18.94 -9.95 -15.32
N ILE A 299 -17.76 -10.56 -15.27
CA ILE A 299 -16.77 -10.33 -14.22
C ILE A 299 -15.69 -9.42 -14.80
N ARG A 300 -15.49 -8.27 -14.18
CA ARG A 300 -14.46 -7.30 -14.56
C ARG A 300 -13.13 -7.70 -13.93
N THR A 301 -12.14 -7.98 -14.76
CA THR A 301 -10.79 -8.38 -14.32
C THR A 301 -9.70 -7.42 -14.80
N ARG A 302 -10.10 -6.38 -15.54
CA ARG A 302 -9.20 -5.32 -16.01
C ARG A 302 -9.78 -3.95 -15.68
N VAL A 303 -8.91 -2.97 -15.56
CA VAL A 303 -9.29 -1.57 -15.39
C VAL A 303 -10.17 -1.15 -16.57
N LEU A 304 -11.22 -0.36 -16.28
CA LEU A 304 -12.11 0.16 -17.33
C LEU A 304 -11.42 1.28 -18.12
N GLY A 305 -11.70 1.38 -19.43
CA GLY A 305 -10.98 2.29 -20.31
C GLY A 305 -11.10 3.77 -19.93
N GLY A 306 -12.28 4.19 -19.47
CA GLY A 306 -12.49 5.56 -19.00
C GLY A 306 -11.69 5.89 -17.72
N ASP A 307 -11.53 4.92 -16.83
CA ASP A 307 -10.72 5.10 -15.61
C ASP A 307 -9.21 5.00 -15.93
N ALA A 308 -8.81 4.09 -16.85
CA ALA A 308 -7.41 3.87 -17.18
C ALA A 308 -6.69 5.13 -17.67
N ALA A 309 -7.35 5.94 -18.50
CA ALA A 309 -6.79 7.19 -19.01
C ALA A 309 -6.53 8.21 -17.89
N LEU A 310 -7.44 8.29 -16.90
CA LEU A 310 -7.31 9.18 -15.76
C LEU A 310 -6.24 8.70 -14.78
N LEU A 311 -6.17 7.39 -14.55
CA LEU A 311 -5.11 6.77 -13.72
C LEU A 311 -3.73 6.97 -14.36
N GLU A 312 -3.60 6.84 -15.69
CA GLU A 312 -2.34 7.12 -16.40
C GLU A 312 -1.91 8.59 -16.27
N TYR A 313 -2.87 9.53 -16.34
CA TYR A 313 -2.58 10.95 -16.09
C TYR A 313 -2.04 11.17 -14.67
N ILE A 314 -2.72 10.62 -13.65
CA ILE A 314 -2.30 10.71 -12.25
C ILE A 314 -0.91 10.08 -12.06
N ALA A 315 -0.69 8.90 -12.66
CA ALA A 315 0.59 8.21 -12.65
C ALA A 315 1.71 9.04 -13.30
N GLY A 316 1.40 9.75 -14.39
CA GLY A 316 2.33 10.68 -15.03
C GLY A 316 2.76 11.82 -14.11
N GLU A 317 1.82 12.41 -13.37
CA GLU A 317 2.12 13.46 -12.38
C GLU A 317 2.92 12.92 -11.19
N TYR A 318 2.59 11.70 -10.72
CA TYR A 318 3.38 11.05 -9.68
C TYR A 318 4.84 10.83 -10.12
N ARG A 319 5.06 10.29 -11.33
CA ARG A 319 6.42 10.06 -11.87
C ARG A 319 7.25 11.33 -11.95
N LYS A 320 6.63 12.48 -12.30
CA LYS A 320 7.30 13.79 -12.28
C LYS A 320 7.74 14.21 -10.88
N ILE A 321 6.90 13.99 -9.87
CA ILE A 321 7.21 14.33 -8.47
C ILE A 321 8.25 13.38 -7.90
N HIS A 322 8.10 12.08 -8.13
CA HIS A 322 9.01 11.06 -7.63
C HIS A 322 10.42 11.21 -8.25
N GLY A 323 10.49 11.49 -9.55
CA GLY A 323 11.74 11.70 -10.28
C GLY A 323 12.58 10.43 -10.50
N GLY A 324 12.05 9.25 -10.17
CA GLY A 324 12.70 7.98 -10.43
C GLY A 324 12.46 7.47 -11.84
N SER A 325 13.29 6.54 -12.29
CA SER A 325 13.16 5.78 -13.53
C SER A 325 13.41 4.30 -13.28
N ASP A 326 13.12 3.47 -14.25
CA ASP A 326 13.44 2.03 -14.25
C ASP A 326 12.91 1.30 -13.00
N ALA A 327 11.67 1.60 -12.58
CA ALA A 327 11.02 0.92 -11.48
C ALA A 327 10.94 -0.60 -11.73
N PRO A 328 11.23 -1.44 -10.73
CA PRO A 328 11.10 -2.89 -10.86
C PRO A 328 9.69 -3.30 -11.26
N SER A 329 9.56 -4.36 -12.05
CA SER A 329 8.26 -4.92 -12.41
C SER A 329 7.48 -5.31 -11.15
N PRO A 330 6.17 -5.05 -11.12
CA PRO A 330 5.34 -5.43 -9.98
C PRO A 330 5.23 -6.96 -9.87
N PRO A 331 5.14 -7.52 -8.64
CA PRO A 331 4.87 -8.93 -8.41
C PRO A 331 3.43 -9.32 -8.81
N ASP A 332 3.07 -10.61 -8.65
CA ASP A 332 1.70 -11.09 -8.84
C ASP A 332 0.74 -10.37 -7.88
N PRO A 333 -0.29 -9.70 -8.38
CA PRO A 333 -1.20 -8.91 -7.56
C PRO A 333 -2.38 -9.71 -7.01
N SER A 334 -2.33 -11.05 -7.02
CA SER A 334 -3.44 -11.90 -6.57
C SER A 334 -3.78 -11.66 -5.10
N GLY A 335 -5.05 -11.35 -4.82
CA GLY A 335 -5.52 -11.04 -3.47
C GLY A 335 -5.02 -9.72 -2.92
N SER A 336 -4.52 -8.80 -3.77
CA SER A 336 -3.90 -7.55 -3.32
C SER A 336 -4.90 -6.49 -2.84
N PHE A 337 -4.46 -5.71 -1.87
CA PHE A 337 -5.21 -4.59 -1.31
C PHE A 337 -5.49 -3.49 -2.35
N SER A 338 -4.51 -3.18 -3.20
CA SER A 338 -4.65 -2.13 -4.21
C SER A 338 -5.71 -2.47 -5.27
N GLN A 339 -5.73 -3.73 -5.73
CA GLN A 339 -6.77 -4.18 -6.67
C GLN A 339 -8.13 -4.28 -6.02
N TRP A 340 -8.24 -4.77 -4.78
CA TRP A 340 -9.48 -4.73 -4.02
C TRP A 340 -10.02 -3.29 -3.93
N GLY A 341 -9.16 -2.31 -3.67
CA GLY A 341 -9.51 -0.90 -3.60
C GLY A 341 -10.19 -0.36 -4.85
N TYR A 342 -9.79 -0.81 -6.02
CA TYR A 342 -10.40 -0.43 -7.29
C TYR A 342 -11.60 -1.31 -7.64
N PHE A 343 -11.43 -2.63 -7.68
CA PHE A 343 -12.44 -3.55 -8.24
C PHE A 343 -13.62 -3.80 -7.31
N HIS A 344 -13.41 -3.87 -5.99
CA HIS A 344 -14.45 -4.20 -5.03
C HIS A 344 -14.84 -3.03 -4.12
N TYR A 345 -13.89 -2.22 -3.65
CA TYR A 345 -14.22 -1.01 -2.90
C TYR A 345 -14.66 0.16 -3.80
N GLY A 346 -14.28 0.14 -5.10
CA GLY A 346 -14.76 1.08 -6.10
C GLY A 346 -14.26 2.51 -5.92
N ARG A 347 -13.00 2.69 -5.53
CA ARG A 347 -12.36 4.01 -5.36
C ARG A 347 -11.19 4.18 -6.33
N TRP A 348 -10.74 5.41 -6.51
CA TRP A 348 -9.46 5.68 -7.18
C TRP A 348 -8.36 5.04 -6.35
N SER A 349 -7.82 3.92 -6.81
CA SER A 349 -6.82 3.13 -6.08
C SER A 349 -5.45 3.33 -6.71
N LEU A 350 -4.55 3.93 -5.93
CA LEU A 350 -3.19 4.29 -6.30
C LEU A 350 -2.21 3.49 -5.43
N ALA A 351 -1.24 2.85 -6.06
CA ALA A 351 -0.26 2.03 -5.39
C ALA A 351 1.15 2.44 -5.80
N ALA A 352 2.00 2.71 -4.83
CA ALA A 352 3.38 3.11 -5.03
C ALA A 352 4.33 2.14 -4.32
N ARG A 353 5.39 1.71 -5.00
CA ARG A 353 6.49 1.01 -4.36
C ARG A 353 7.23 1.92 -3.35
N GLY A 354 7.22 3.22 -3.60
CA GLY A 354 7.82 4.23 -2.73
C GLY A 354 9.33 4.40 -2.91
N TRP A 355 10.06 3.31 -3.11
CA TRP A 355 11.51 3.31 -3.32
C TRP A 355 11.99 2.04 -4.03
N TRP A 356 13.10 2.14 -4.72
CA TRP A 356 13.95 1.04 -5.21
C TRP A 356 15.40 1.53 -5.35
N ALA A 357 16.35 0.61 -5.36
CA ALA A 357 17.76 0.94 -5.52
C ALA A 357 17.98 1.77 -6.81
N PRO A 358 18.53 2.99 -6.73
CA PRO A 358 18.75 3.83 -7.90
C PRO A 358 19.65 3.15 -8.91
N LYS A 359 19.43 3.41 -10.19
CA LYS A 359 20.31 2.92 -11.23
C LYS A 359 21.72 3.47 -11.02
N THR A 360 22.68 2.58 -11.02
CA THR A 360 24.10 2.88 -10.84
C THR A 360 24.85 2.54 -12.11
N ASP A 361 25.49 3.53 -12.72
CA ASP A 361 26.32 3.30 -13.88
C ASP A 361 27.47 2.33 -13.54
N PRO A 362 27.84 1.42 -14.46
CA PRO A 362 29.00 0.57 -14.26
C PRO A 362 30.25 1.44 -14.05
N PRO A 363 31.23 0.99 -13.26
CA PRO A 363 32.52 1.67 -13.17
C PRO A 363 33.04 1.94 -14.58
N MET A 364 33.52 3.16 -14.82
CA MET A 364 34.19 3.49 -16.10
C MET A 364 35.51 2.72 -16.20
N GLU A 365 35.44 1.45 -16.56
CA GLU A 365 36.59 0.79 -17.13
C GLU A 365 36.75 1.29 -18.56
N ALA A 366 37.97 1.72 -18.88
CA ALA A 366 38.32 2.14 -20.22
C ALA A 366 38.01 0.99 -21.18
N LYS A 367 36.95 1.12 -21.96
CA LYS A 367 36.59 0.13 -22.99
C LYS A 367 37.71 0.12 -24.01
N PRO A 368 38.25 -1.05 -24.37
CA PRO A 368 39.10 -1.16 -25.57
C PRO A 368 38.28 -0.67 -26.77
N GLU A 369 38.84 0.23 -27.56
CA GLU A 369 38.24 0.66 -28.82
C GLU A 369 38.08 -0.57 -29.72
N GLY A 370 36.83 -0.94 -30.01
CA GLY A 370 36.51 -1.99 -30.97
C GLY A 370 35.50 -3.06 -30.58
N GLU A 371 34.99 -3.09 -29.35
CA GLU A 371 33.91 -4.05 -29.02
C GLU A 371 32.55 -3.60 -29.55
N ALA A 372 31.99 -4.47 -30.40
CA ALA A 372 30.63 -4.32 -30.91
C ALA A 372 29.63 -4.17 -29.73
N LYS A 373 28.66 -3.26 -29.88
CA LYS A 373 27.53 -3.14 -28.94
C LYS A 373 26.96 -4.53 -28.69
N LYS A 374 27.04 -5.02 -27.44
CA LYS A 374 26.33 -6.25 -27.03
C LYS A 374 24.85 -6.11 -27.45
N PRO A 375 24.21 -7.14 -27.96
CA PRO A 375 22.81 -7.08 -28.37
C PRO A 375 21.94 -6.61 -27.21
N SER A 376 20.99 -5.75 -27.46
CA SER A 376 20.04 -5.15 -26.50
C SER A 376 19.04 -6.17 -25.89
N GLY A 377 19.36 -7.45 -25.86
CA GLY A 377 18.41 -8.55 -25.67
C GLY A 377 18.35 -9.17 -24.28
N GLU A 378 19.35 -8.96 -23.42
CA GLU A 378 19.36 -9.74 -22.16
C GLU A 378 19.44 -8.84 -20.92
N LYS A 379 18.27 -8.44 -20.46
CA LYS A 379 18.11 -7.66 -19.20
C LYS A 379 17.88 -8.55 -17.98
N ARG A 380 18.00 -9.87 -18.08
CA ARG A 380 17.82 -10.79 -16.97
C ARG A 380 18.99 -10.64 -15.99
N GLY A 381 18.67 -10.50 -14.70
CA GLY A 381 19.69 -10.25 -13.67
C GLY A 381 20.22 -8.81 -13.58
N GLU A 382 19.89 -7.92 -14.51
CA GLU A 382 20.34 -6.51 -14.48
C GLU A 382 19.85 -5.76 -13.23
N SER A 383 18.67 -6.10 -12.71
CA SER A 383 18.16 -5.55 -11.44
C SER A 383 19.10 -5.90 -10.29
N ASP A 384 19.48 -7.16 -10.18
CA ASP A 384 20.33 -7.67 -9.11
C ASP A 384 21.76 -7.15 -9.22
N ILE A 385 22.29 -7.08 -10.46
CA ILE A 385 23.56 -6.41 -10.74
C ILE A 385 23.51 -4.94 -10.29
N ASN A 386 22.43 -4.24 -10.57
CA ASN A 386 22.27 -2.85 -10.13
C ASN A 386 22.22 -2.74 -8.61
N ILE A 387 21.54 -3.66 -7.92
CA ILE A 387 21.52 -3.69 -6.45
C ILE A 387 22.93 -3.90 -5.90
N LEU A 388 23.73 -4.83 -6.46
CA LEU A 388 25.13 -5.03 -6.04
C LEU A 388 25.98 -3.77 -6.24
N ARG A 389 25.84 -3.09 -7.39
CA ARG A 389 26.55 -1.83 -7.67
C ARG A 389 26.15 -0.72 -6.70
N TRP A 390 24.84 -0.62 -6.42
CA TRP A 390 24.33 0.34 -5.45
C TRP A 390 24.83 0.05 -4.04
N LEU A 391 24.77 -1.20 -3.58
CA LEU A 391 25.32 -1.62 -2.29
C LEU A 391 26.80 -1.25 -2.15
N ALA A 392 27.59 -1.53 -3.17
CA ALA A 392 29.01 -1.18 -3.19
C ALA A 392 29.25 0.34 -3.15
N LYS A 393 28.49 1.12 -3.92
CA LYS A 393 28.54 2.59 -3.94
C LYS A 393 28.19 3.19 -2.58
N GLU A 394 27.14 2.72 -1.95
CA GLU A 394 26.68 3.19 -0.63
C GLU A 394 27.47 2.58 0.53
N LYS A 395 28.41 1.64 0.25
CA LYS A 395 29.20 0.90 1.23
C LYS A 395 28.34 0.12 2.22
N LEU A 396 27.29 -0.49 1.71
CA LEU A 396 26.36 -1.31 2.47
C LEU A 396 26.74 -2.79 2.36
N ASP A 397 26.75 -3.48 3.48
CA ASP A 397 27.00 -4.93 3.56
C ASP A 397 25.67 -5.70 3.33
N GLY A 398 25.22 -5.73 2.08
CA GLY A 398 23.93 -6.30 1.68
C GLY A 398 24.03 -7.63 0.93
N PHE A 399 25.21 -8.27 0.86
CA PHE A 399 25.39 -9.53 0.15
C PHE A 399 26.31 -10.48 0.92
N VAL A 400 25.95 -11.74 1.04
CA VAL A 400 26.78 -12.82 1.58
C VAL A 400 27.43 -13.55 0.40
N ASP A 401 28.78 -13.61 0.38
CA ASP A 401 29.49 -14.35 -0.65
C ASP A 401 29.16 -15.84 -0.56
N TRP A 402 29.00 -16.49 -1.72
CA TRP A 402 28.71 -17.91 -1.81
C TRP A 402 29.82 -18.74 -1.17
N LYS A 403 29.50 -19.49 -0.12
CA LYS A 403 30.43 -20.33 0.62
C LYS A 403 29.92 -21.76 0.68
N PRO A 404 30.82 -22.75 0.49
CA PRO A 404 30.43 -24.17 0.56
C PRO A 404 29.99 -24.55 1.97
N VAL A 405 28.93 -25.37 2.04
CA VAL A 405 28.45 -26.03 3.25
C VAL A 405 28.20 -27.50 2.96
N GLU A 406 28.33 -28.34 4.00
CA GLU A 406 27.87 -29.71 3.91
C GLU A 406 26.37 -29.76 4.20
N HIS A 407 25.61 -30.44 3.34
CA HIS A 407 24.16 -30.51 3.47
C HIS A 407 23.65 -31.96 3.45
N PRO A 408 22.90 -32.39 4.48
CA PRO A 408 22.49 -33.80 4.62
C PRO A 408 21.57 -34.28 3.49
N GLY A 409 20.68 -33.40 2.97
CA GLY A 409 19.78 -33.73 1.87
C GLY A 409 20.43 -33.77 0.49
N PHE A 410 21.71 -33.36 0.34
CA PHE A 410 22.42 -33.33 -0.95
C PHE A 410 23.79 -34.05 -0.86
N PRO A 411 23.84 -35.32 -0.48
CA PRO A 411 25.10 -36.03 -0.30
C PRO A 411 25.89 -36.06 -1.61
N GLY A 412 27.17 -35.64 -1.56
CA GLY A 412 28.08 -35.65 -2.69
C GLY A 412 27.86 -34.55 -3.73
N ARG A 413 26.91 -33.67 -3.52
CA ARG A 413 26.73 -32.47 -4.35
C ARG A 413 27.41 -31.27 -3.70
N LYS A 414 27.81 -30.30 -4.53
CA LYS A 414 28.30 -29.02 -4.03
C LYS A 414 27.11 -28.14 -3.67
N VAL A 415 27.03 -27.77 -2.40
CA VAL A 415 26.07 -26.82 -1.87
C VAL A 415 26.81 -25.56 -1.38
N GLU A 416 26.33 -24.40 -1.74
CA GLU A 416 26.90 -23.12 -1.28
C GLU A 416 25.77 -22.23 -0.76
N VAL A 417 25.99 -21.61 0.39
CA VAL A 417 25.08 -20.63 1.01
C VAL A 417 25.58 -19.22 0.73
N GLY A 418 24.66 -18.29 0.45
CA GLY A 418 24.96 -16.90 0.15
C GLY A 418 23.81 -16.17 -0.55
N GLY A 419 24.13 -15.02 -1.15
CA GLY A 419 23.14 -14.22 -1.84
C GLY A 419 22.82 -12.90 -1.14
N PHE A 420 21.77 -12.25 -1.57
CA PHE A 420 21.35 -10.98 -0.99
C PHE A 420 20.85 -11.16 0.44
N LYS A 421 21.33 -10.29 1.33
CA LYS A 421 20.76 -10.19 2.67
C LYS A 421 19.32 -9.66 2.60
N PRO A 422 18.41 -10.11 3.47
CA PRO A 422 17.02 -9.67 3.47
C PRO A 422 16.89 -8.15 3.61
N PHE A 423 15.81 -7.60 3.06
CA PHE A 423 15.32 -6.22 3.19
C PHE A 423 16.02 -5.16 2.32
N TYR A 424 17.26 -5.28 1.91
CA TYR A 424 17.97 -4.24 1.12
C TYR A 424 17.32 -3.92 -0.24
N SER A 425 16.59 -4.83 -0.85
CA SER A 425 15.91 -4.60 -2.14
C SER A 425 14.57 -3.87 -2.01
N LEU A 426 14.01 -3.84 -0.78
CA LEU A 426 12.67 -3.30 -0.50
C LEU A 426 12.72 -2.02 0.34
N ASN A 427 13.74 -1.86 1.17
CA ASN A 427 13.81 -0.81 2.17
C ASN A 427 15.07 0.03 1.97
N PRO A 428 14.95 1.35 1.73
CA PRO A 428 16.09 2.25 1.64
C PRO A 428 16.81 2.40 2.98
N PRO A 429 18.06 2.87 2.99
CA PRO A 429 18.66 3.39 4.21
C PRO A 429 17.76 4.46 4.86
N SER A 430 17.64 4.44 6.17
CA SER A 430 16.71 5.34 6.90
C SER A 430 16.94 6.83 6.64
N LYS A 431 18.18 7.22 6.28
CA LYS A 431 18.54 8.59 5.87
C LYS A 431 17.73 9.11 4.67
N GLU A 432 17.17 8.21 3.83
CA GLU A 432 16.40 8.59 2.64
C GLU A 432 14.91 8.80 2.93
N LEU A 433 14.39 8.24 4.05
CA LEU A 433 12.97 8.19 4.36
C LEU A 433 12.31 9.57 4.43
N ASP A 434 13.00 10.58 4.97
CA ASP A 434 12.44 11.93 5.06
C ASP A 434 12.27 12.60 3.70
N GLY A 435 13.24 12.44 2.79
CA GLY A 435 13.14 12.94 1.43
C GLY A 435 12.06 12.23 0.61
N LEU A 436 11.90 10.92 0.82
CA LEU A 436 10.81 10.14 0.22
C LEU A 436 9.45 10.61 0.75
N ALA A 437 9.33 10.80 2.06
CA ALA A 437 8.10 11.32 2.66
C ALA A 437 7.71 12.70 2.11
N ASP A 438 8.65 13.58 1.85
CA ASP A 438 8.39 14.90 1.23
C ASP A 438 7.79 14.76 -0.17
N LYS A 439 8.36 13.90 -1.02
CA LYS A 439 7.85 13.66 -2.37
C LYS A 439 6.44 13.05 -2.36
N HIS A 440 6.23 12.04 -1.52
CA HIS A 440 4.93 11.39 -1.41
C HIS A 440 3.88 12.29 -0.77
N LEU A 441 4.24 13.13 0.20
CA LEU A 441 3.34 14.15 0.75
C LEU A 441 2.99 15.20 -0.31
N GLN A 442 3.94 15.66 -1.12
CA GLN A 442 3.67 16.55 -2.24
C GLN A 442 2.64 15.94 -3.20
N PHE A 443 2.80 14.66 -3.55
CA PHE A 443 1.83 13.95 -4.38
C PHE A 443 0.46 13.85 -3.68
N ALA A 444 0.42 13.35 -2.44
CA ALA A 444 -0.82 13.17 -1.69
C ALA A 444 -1.61 14.49 -1.51
N THR A 445 -0.91 15.61 -1.26
CA THR A 445 -1.54 16.94 -1.16
C THR A 445 -1.92 17.55 -2.52
N THR A 446 -1.49 16.94 -3.63
CA THR A 446 -1.94 17.32 -4.98
C THR A 446 -3.24 16.58 -5.38
N LEU A 447 -3.49 15.39 -4.85
CA LEU A 447 -4.69 14.60 -5.17
C LEU A 447 -6.01 15.37 -4.99
N PRO A 448 -6.22 16.15 -3.89
CA PRO A 448 -7.42 16.96 -3.71
C PRO A 448 -7.71 17.95 -4.81
N LYS A 449 -6.72 18.42 -5.55
CA LYS A 449 -6.90 19.36 -6.66
C LYS A 449 -7.62 18.72 -7.84
N TRP A 450 -7.54 17.41 -7.98
CA TRP A 450 -8.16 16.65 -9.05
C TRP A 450 -9.53 16.09 -8.68
N LEU A 451 -9.90 16.10 -7.39
CA LEU A 451 -11.18 15.59 -6.93
C LEU A 451 -12.35 16.35 -7.58
N PRO A 452 -13.54 15.74 -7.66
CA PRO A 452 -14.72 16.39 -8.14
C PRO A 452 -15.01 17.68 -7.37
N LYS A 453 -15.41 18.72 -8.09
CA LYS A 453 -15.84 19.99 -7.51
C LYS A 453 -17.28 20.28 -7.94
N LEU A 454 -18.21 19.95 -7.08
CA LEU A 454 -19.64 20.08 -7.33
C LEU A 454 -20.09 21.52 -7.27
N ALA A 455 -20.92 21.93 -8.25
CA ALA A 455 -21.64 23.18 -8.22
C ALA A 455 -23.09 22.97 -8.70
N LEU A 456 -23.97 23.86 -8.27
CA LEU A 456 -25.33 23.99 -8.80
C LEU A 456 -25.42 25.33 -9.53
N ILE A 457 -25.91 25.29 -10.77
CA ILE A 457 -26.02 26.45 -11.64
C ILE A 457 -27.41 26.48 -12.29
N ASP A 458 -27.76 27.60 -12.94
CA ASP A 458 -28.98 27.78 -13.72
C ASP A 458 -30.27 27.47 -12.94
N ALA A 459 -30.27 27.74 -11.62
CA ALA A 459 -31.46 27.55 -10.82
C ALA A 459 -32.55 28.55 -11.19
N LYS A 460 -33.72 28.03 -11.55
CA LYS A 460 -34.86 28.84 -12.04
C LYS A 460 -36.14 28.35 -11.40
N ALA A 461 -37.07 29.30 -11.18
CA ALA A 461 -38.45 29.01 -10.84
C ALA A 461 -39.39 29.80 -11.77
N GLU A 462 -40.31 29.13 -12.42
CA GLU A 462 -41.25 29.66 -13.38
C GLU A 462 -42.67 29.38 -12.90
N SER A 463 -43.51 30.45 -12.80
CA SER A 463 -44.92 30.28 -12.45
C SER A 463 -45.72 29.70 -13.62
N LEU A 464 -46.44 28.64 -13.39
CA LEU A 464 -47.35 28.03 -14.38
C LEU A 464 -48.81 28.34 -14.11
N GLY A 465 -49.11 29.24 -13.14
CA GLY A 465 -50.45 29.58 -12.72
C GLY A 465 -51.00 28.66 -11.63
N ASN A 466 -52.10 29.05 -10.98
CA ASN A 466 -52.81 28.27 -9.95
C ASN A 466 -51.91 27.78 -8.78
N GLY A 467 -50.86 28.53 -8.44
CA GLY A 467 -49.90 28.17 -7.38
C GLY A 467 -48.93 27.09 -7.76
N VAL A 468 -48.87 26.68 -9.04
CA VAL A 468 -47.89 25.70 -9.55
C VAL A 468 -46.65 26.42 -10.05
N VAL A 469 -45.50 25.95 -9.63
CA VAL A 469 -44.17 26.45 -10.01
C VAL A 469 -43.33 25.30 -10.58
N ARG A 470 -42.71 25.54 -11.74
CA ARG A 470 -41.64 24.70 -12.29
C ARG A 470 -40.33 25.18 -11.71
N ILE A 471 -39.56 24.26 -11.11
CA ILE A 471 -38.25 24.55 -10.54
C ILE A 471 -37.22 23.68 -11.29
N SER A 472 -36.14 24.27 -11.75
CA SER A 472 -35.02 23.54 -12.36
C SER A 472 -33.68 23.98 -11.79
N ALA A 473 -32.71 23.11 -11.82
CA ALA A 473 -31.30 23.36 -11.53
C ALA A 473 -30.40 22.35 -12.21
N THR A 474 -29.20 22.78 -12.56
CA THR A 474 -28.18 21.95 -13.17
C THR A 474 -27.07 21.66 -12.16
N ALA A 475 -26.85 20.39 -11.86
CA ALA A 475 -25.65 19.93 -11.13
C ALA A 475 -24.49 19.78 -12.10
N VAL A 476 -23.34 20.37 -11.79
CA VAL A 476 -22.13 20.32 -12.64
C VAL A 476 -20.92 19.95 -11.81
N ASN A 477 -20.04 19.12 -12.38
CA ASN A 477 -18.73 18.80 -11.82
C ASN A 477 -17.64 19.62 -12.52
N LEU A 478 -17.12 20.61 -11.82
CA LEU A 478 -16.04 21.51 -12.30
C LEU A 478 -14.63 20.92 -12.02
N GLY A 479 -14.53 19.85 -11.25
CA GLY A 479 -13.27 19.17 -10.96
C GLY A 479 -12.78 18.30 -12.11
N PHE A 480 -11.54 17.86 -12.05
CA PHE A 480 -10.92 17.04 -13.10
C PHE A 480 -11.45 15.61 -13.12
N LEU A 481 -11.49 14.95 -11.95
CA LEU A 481 -11.97 13.58 -11.85
C LEU A 481 -13.50 13.53 -11.88
N PRO A 482 -14.10 12.47 -12.46
CA PRO A 482 -15.52 12.18 -12.32
C PRO A 482 -15.93 11.99 -10.85
N THR A 483 -17.23 12.13 -10.56
CA THR A 483 -17.76 12.03 -9.19
C THR A 483 -17.53 10.67 -8.52
N MET A 484 -17.17 9.67 -9.27
CA MET A 484 -16.69 8.35 -8.82
C MET A 484 -15.94 7.66 -9.99
N PRO A 485 -15.10 6.64 -9.74
CA PRO A 485 -14.59 5.79 -10.80
C PRO A 485 -15.74 5.07 -11.54
N GLU A 486 -15.53 4.74 -12.78
CA GLU A 486 -16.49 3.92 -13.55
C GLU A 486 -16.69 2.56 -12.89
N MET A 487 -15.61 1.96 -12.35
CA MET A 487 -15.68 0.72 -11.58
C MET A 487 -16.56 0.87 -10.34
N GLY A 488 -16.49 1.99 -9.62
CA GLY A 488 -17.33 2.27 -8.45
C GLY A 488 -18.81 2.41 -8.80
N GLN A 489 -19.13 2.83 -10.02
CA GLN A 489 -20.49 2.81 -10.54
C GLN A 489 -20.93 1.39 -10.91
N VAL A 490 -20.06 0.61 -11.54
CA VAL A 490 -20.35 -0.76 -12.01
C VAL A 490 -20.58 -1.72 -10.85
N ASN A 491 -19.76 -1.66 -9.80
CA ASN A 491 -19.88 -2.54 -8.62
C ASN A 491 -20.92 -2.04 -7.59
N GLY A 492 -21.38 -0.77 -7.72
CA GLY A 492 -22.39 -0.19 -6.84
C GLY A 492 -21.90 0.25 -5.46
N GLU A 493 -20.58 0.17 -5.19
CA GLU A 493 -19.99 0.46 -3.88
C GLU A 493 -19.70 1.96 -3.67
N ALA A 494 -19.59 2.74 -4.74
CA ALA A 494 -19.47 4.18 -4.63
C ALA A 494 -20.82 4.82 -4.32
N TYR A 495 -20.88 5.65 -3.28
CA TYR A 495 -22.11 6.34 -2.90
C TYR A 495 -22.53 7.31 -4.01
N PRO A 496 -23.76 7.16 -4.54
CA PRO A 496 -24.20 7.97 -5.68
C PRO A 496 -24.41 9.44 -5.31
N LEU A 497 -24.12 10.33 -6.24
CA LEU A 497 -24.48 11.73 -6.13
C LEU A 497 -26.01 11.85 -6.00
N GLN A 498 -26.47 12.69 -5.10
CA GLN A 498 -27.89 12.98 -4.88
C GLN A 498 -28.16 14.47 -5.11
N ILE A 499 -29.35 14.77 -5.61
CA ILE A 499 -29.90 16.14 -5.64
C ILE A 499 -31.22 16.14 -4.90
N SER A 500 -31.47 17.20 -4.11
CA SER A 500 -32.69 17.35 -3.32
C SER A 500 -33.24 18.77 -3.40
N LEU A 501 -34.56 18.87 -3.38
CA LEU A 501 -35.31 20.11 -3.24
C LEU A 501 -35.98 20.11 -1.86
N THR A 502 -35.73 21.16 -1.07
CA THR A 502 -36.41 21.35 0.21
C THR A 502 -37.78 21.97 -0.04
N LEU A 503 -38.85 21.24 0.23
CA LEU A 503 -40.21 21.69 0.05
C LEU A 503 -40.68 22.52 1.28
N PRO A 504 -41.44 23.64 1.08
CA PRO A 504 -42.04 24.37 2.17
C PRO A 504 -43.23 23.61 2.74
N LYS A 505 -43.63 23.97 3.95
CA LYS A 505 -44.78 23.37 4.60
C LYS A 505 -46.07 23.53 3.76
N GLY A 506 -46.82 22.44 3.58
CA GLY A 506 -48.04 22.44 2.81
C GLY A 506 -47.88 22.45 1.29
N ALA A 507 -46.65 22.44 0.78
CA ALA A 507 -46.42 22.30 -0.66
C ALA A 507 -46.54 20.84 -1.09
N GLU A 508 -47.06 20.62 -2.30
CA GLU A 508 -47.24 19.32 -2.93
C GLU A 508 -46.33 19.19 -4.14
N LEU A 509 -45.58 18.08 -4.24
CA LEU A 509 -44.76 17.78 -5.39
C LEU A 509 -45.59 17.05 -6.44
N LEU A 510 -45.94 17.73 -7.53
CA LEU A 510 -46.74 17.20 -8.62
C LEU A 510 -45.94 16.32 -9.58
N GLN A 511 -44.64 16.65 -9.76
CA GLN A 511 -43.72 15.90 -10.60
C GLN A 511 -42.30 15.94 -10.04
N GLY A 512 -41.59 14.83 -10.17
CA GLY A 512 -40.24 14.63 -9.64
C GLY A 512 -40.24 13.93 -8.27
N HIS A 513 -39.09 13.90 -7.64
CA HIS A 513 -38.92 13.37 -6.28
C HIS A 513 -38.15 14.39 -5.44
N PRO A 514 -38.48 14.55 -4.14
CA PRO A 514 -37.77 15.52 -3.28
C PRO A 514 -36.27 15.22 -3.20
N ARG A 515 -35.88 13.93 -3.34
CA ARG A 515 -34.49 13.48 -3.41
C ARG A 515 -34.33 12.52 -4.57
N THR A 516 -33.36 12.74 -5.44
CA THR A 516 -33.08 11.93 -6.62
C THR A 516 -31.60 11.54 -6.67
N LYS A 517 -31.30 10.28 -6.96
CA LYS A 517 -29.94 9.85 -7.31
C LYS A 517 -29.60 10.34 -8.72
N LEU A 518 -28.41 10.87 -8.88
CA LEU A 518 -27.86 11.27 -10.17
C LEU A 518 -26.90 10.20 -10.66
N SER A 519 -26.78 10.08 -11.98
CA SER A 519 -25.70 9.31 -12.60
C SER A 519 -24.34 9.94 -12.30
N ARG A 520 -23.28 9.17 -12.49
CA ARG A 520 -21.91 9.68 -12.46
C ARG A 520 -21.80 10.91 -13.37
N LEU A 521 -21.25 12.01 -12.84
CA LEU A 521 -20.89 13.17 -13.62
C LEU A 521 -19.42 13.08 -14.02
N GLU A 522 -19.16 13.22 -15.30
CA GLU A 522 -17.81 13.30 -15.82
C GLU A 522 -17.05 14.49 -15.24
N GLY A 523 -15.73 14.46 -15.28
CA GLY A 523 -14.91 15.61 -14.89
C GLY A 523 -15.01 16.75 -15.90
N SER A 524 -14.45 17.90 -15.53
CA SER A 524 -14.25 19.06 -16.41
C SER A 524 -15.54 19.57 -17.08
N GLY A 525 -16.66 19.63 -16.34
CA GLY A 525 -17.91 20.21 -16.80
C GLY A 525 -19.04 19.21 -17.09
N GLY A 526 -18.87 17.93 -16.71
CA GLY A 526 -19.97 16.95 -16.76
C GLY A 526 -21.15 17.45 -15.94
N LYS A 527 -22.36 17.41 -16.52
CA LYS A 527 -23.54 18.05 -15.92
C LYS A 527 -24.83 17.28 -16.15
N THR A 528 -25.81 17.52 -15.29
CA THR A 528 -27.19 17.01 -15.44
C THR A 528 -28.18 18.01 -14.88
N GLU A 529 -29.27 18.22 -15.59
CA GLU A 529 -30.38 19.07 -15.15
C GLU A 529 -31.44 18.24 -14.43
N LYS A 530 -32.07 18.83 -13.42
CA LYS A 530 -33.26 18.32 -12.74
C LYS A 530 -34.37 19.36 -12.70
N THR A 531 -35.60 18.88 -12.90
CA THR A 531 -36.81 19.70 -12.88
C THR A 531 -37.82 19.09 -11.93
N TRP A 532 -38.54 19.95 -11.22
CA TRP A 532 -39.64 19.60 -10.33
C TRP A 532 -40.86 20.49 -10.67
N LEU A 533 -42.06 19.95 -10.52
CA LEU A 533 -43.29 20.72 -10.49
C LEU A 533 -43.85 20.71 -9.07
N VAL A 534 -43.99 21.89 -8.49
CA VAL A 534 -44.39 22.05 -7.10
C VAL A 534 -45.64 22.91 -7.06
N LYS A 535 -46.69 22.43 -6.42
CA LYS A 535 -47.84 23.25 -6.04
C LYS A 535 -47.56 23.83 -4.66
N LEU A 536 -47.47 25.16 -4.59
CA LEU A 536 -47.23 25.86 -3.34
C LEU A 536 -48.50 25.83 -2.47
N GLY A 537 -48.30 25.66 -1.16
CA GLY A 537 -49.35 25.75 -0.15
C GLY A 537 -49.69 27.20 0.20
N GLU A 538 -50.34 27.41 1.35
CA GLU A 538 -50.66 28.74 1.88
C GLU A 538 -49.40 29.54 2.22
N GLU A 539 -48.35 28.87 2.73
CA GLU A 539 -47.04 29.45 2.94
C GLU A 539 -46.32 29.61 1.59
N LYS A 540 -46.08 30.88 1.20
CA LYS A 540 -45.31 31.21 0.00
C LYS A 540 -43.93 31.73 0.40
N PRO A 541 -42.94 30.87 0.55
CA PRO A 541 -41.57 31.33 0.85
C PRO A 541 -41.03 32.12 -0.33
N LYS A 542 -40.14 33.07 -0.07
CA LYS A 542 -39.48 33.83 -1.13
C LYS A 542 -38.49 33.01 -1.94
N GLN A 543 -37.92 32.02 -1.32
CA GLN A 543 -36.85 31.18 -1.88
C GLN A 543 -37.04 29.72 -1.49
N LEU A 544 -36.59 28.81 -2.37
CA LEU A 544 -36.39 27.40 -2.08
C LEU A 544 -34.90 27.03 -2.17
N GLU A 545 -34.49 26.04 -1.41
CA GLU A 545 -33.10 25.55 -1.44
C GLU A 545 -33.01 24.23 -2.19
N ILE A 546 -32.09 24.18 -3.13
CA ILE A 546 -31.67 22.95 -3.83
C ILE A 546 -30.28 22.59 -3.35
N GLN A 547 -30.07 21.33 -3.01
CA GLN A 547 -28.78 20.79 -2.59
C GLN A 547 -28.39 19.61 -3.46
N ALA A 548 -27.10 19.51 -3.79
CA ALA A 548 -26.51 18.30 -4.35
C ALA A 548 -25.35 17.83 -3.46
N TRP A 549 -25.20 16.51 -3.29
CA TRP A 549 -24.26 15.96 -2.32
C TRP A 549 -23.91 14.51 -2.60
N ALA A 550 -22.64 14.15 -2.36
CA ALA A 550 -22.16 12.80 -2.11
C ALA A 550 -20.99 12.85 -1.12
N PRO A 551 -20.79 11.83 -0.27
CA PRO A 551 -19.73 11.84 0.76
C PRO A 551 -18.34 12.10 0.19
N ALA A 552 -17.97 11.41 -0.88
CA ALA A 552 -16.65 11.51 -1.52
C ALA A 552 -16.49 12.73 -2.47
N VAL A 553 -17.54 13.53 -2.65
CA VAL A 553 -17.57 14.68 -3.55
C VAL A 553 -17.72 16.00 -2.80
N GLY A 554 -18.42 15.94 -1.66
CA GLY A 554 -18.83 17.12 -0.90
C GLY A 554 -20.23 17.60 -1.26
N ARG A 555 -20.54 18.85 -0.94
CA ARG A 555 -21.89 19.43 -1.01
C ARG A 555 -21.87 20.76 -1.78
N ALA A 556 -22.91 20.98 -2.58
CA ALA A 556 -23.25 22.27 -3.16
C ALA A 556 -24.71 22.62 -2.86
N SER A 557 -25.01 23.89 -2.65
CA SER A 557 -26.38 24.37 -2.49
C SER A 557 -26.61 25.66 -3.29
N ILE A 558 -27.83 25.85 -3.71
CA ILE A 558 -28.28 27.10 -4.37
C ILE A 558 -29.69 27.42 -3.91
N LYS A 559 -29.97 28.71 -3.74
CA LYS A 559 -31.32 29.18 -3.49
C LYS A 559 -31.92 29.70 -4.79
N VAL A 560 -33.19 29.41 -5.03
CA VAL A 560 -33.95 29.85 -6.17
C VAL A 560 -35.10 30.75 -5.68
N ASP A 561 -35.20 31.96 -6.24
CA ASP A 561 -36.28 32.88 -5.94
C ASP A 561 -37.58 32.35 -6.57
N LEU A 562 -38.69 32.43 -5.81
CA LEU A 562 -40.00 32.08 -6.31
C LEU A 562 -40.68 33.31 -6.93
N PRO A 563 -41.42 33.16 -8.05
CA PRO A 563 -42.10 34.25 -8.73
C PRO A 563 -43.29 34.82 -7.95
#